data_1e483a8d8122aba820bf739a008427cf
#
_entry.id   1e483a8d8122aba820bf739a008427cf
#
_cell.length_a   1.000
_cell.length_b   1.000
_cell.length_c   1.000
_cell.angle_alpha   90.00
_cell.angle_beta   90.00
_cell.angle_gamma   90.00
#
_symmetry.space_group_name_H-M   'P 1'
#
loop_
_entity.id
_entity.type
_entity.pdbx_description
1 polymer ?
#
loop_
_entity_poly.entity_id
_entity_poly.type
_entity_poly.pdbx_seq_one_letter_code
_entity_poly.pdbx_strand_id
1 'polypeptide(L)'
;YIYGVGPTTAKKVLADTGISPDVRVKDLPEAQANQLRDLIEKQHKVEGELRREVLSNIKRLKEIGSYRGSRHNKGLPVRGQRTKTNSRTIRGNVRKTMGSGKRKLEKT
;
A
#
# COMPACT_ATOMS: atom_id res chain seq x y z
N TYR A 1 1.27 -6.16 8.74
CA TYR A 1 0.76 -5.31 7.64
C TYR A 1 0.29 -6.20 6.50
N ILE A 2 -1.01 -6.13 6.20
CA ILE A 2 -1.62 -6.86 5.08
C ILE A 2 -1.91 -5.86 3.97
N TYR A 3 -1.41 -6.10 2.76
CA TYR A 3 -1.66 -5.22 1.62
C TYR A 3 -3.13 -5.28 1.21
N GLY A 4 -3.82 -4.15 1.27
CA GLY A 4 -5.26 -4.03 1.03
C GLY A 4 -6.09 -3.81 2.30
N VAL A 5 -5.52 -4.02 3.48
CA VAL A 5 -6.19 -3.77 4.76
C VAL A 5 -5.63 -2.48 5.38
N GLY A 6 -6.44 -1.45 5.38
CA GLY A 6 -6.15 -0.17 6.03
C GLY A 6 -6.84 -0.03 7.39
N PRO A 7 -6.62 1.09 8.11
CA PRO A 7 -7.22 1.31 9.43
C PRO A 7 -8.76 1.22 9.44
N THR A 8 -9.40 1.69 8.38
CA THR A 8 -10.85 1.66 8.25
C THR A 8 -11.37 0.24 8.09
N THR A 9 -10.73 -0.56 7.22
CA THR A 9 -11.09 -1.97 7.00
C THR A 9 -10.80 -2.78 8.27
N ALA A 10 -9.66 -2.57 8.93
CA ALA A 10 -9.31 -3.23 10.17
C ALA A 10 -10.36 -3.00 11.26
N LYS A 11 -10.82 -1.75 11.45
CA LYS A 11 -11.88 -1.44 12.42
C LYS A 11 -13.19 -2.16 12.11
N LYS A 12 -13.58 -2.26 10.83
CA LYS A 12 -14.79 -2.99 10.43
C LYS A 12 -14.66 -4.46 10.73
N VAL A 13 -13.56 -5.09 10.32
CA VAL A 13 -13.30 -6.52 10.56
C VAL A 13 -13.31 -6.85 12.05
N LEU A 14 -12.69 -6.00 12.89
CA LEU A 14 -12.72 -6.18 14.35
C LEU A 14 -14.13 -6.02 14.92
N ALA A 15 -14.92 -5.07 14.42
CA ALA A 15 -16.31 -4.91 14.83
C ALA A 15 -17.16 -6.13 14.46
N ASP A 16 -16.98 -6.66 13.24
CA ASP A 16 -17.71 -7.84 12.75
C ASP A 16 -17.36 -9.12 13.51
N THR A 17 -16.12 -9.23 14.01
CA THR A 17 -15.66 -10.37 14.83
C THR A 17 -15.88 -10.19 16.32
N GLY A 18 -16.25 -8.99 16.78
CA GLY A 18 -16.41 -8.66 18.20
C GLY A 18 -15.11 -8.66 19.00
N ILE A 19 -13.98 -8.53 18.35
CA ILE A 19 -12.66 -8.53 18.99
C ILE A 19 -12.26 -7.09 19.33
N SER A 20 -11.85 -6.85 20.59
CA SER A 20 -11.39 -5.54 21.02
C SER A 20 -10.08 -5.14 20.32
N PRO A 21 -9.95 -3.90 19.81
CA PRO A 21 -8.73 -3.42 19.18
C PRO A 21 -7.54 -3.30 20.14
N ASP A 22 -7.79 -3.29 21.45
CA ASP A 22 -6.78 -3.13 22.50
C ASP A 22 -6.06 -4.44 22.85
N VAL A 23 -6.57 -5.59 22.38
CA VAL A 23 -5.95 -6.90 22.62
C VAL A 23 -4.63 -6.99 21.86
N ARG A 24 -3.56 -7.33 22.58
CA ARG A 24 -2.25 -7.53 21.96
C ARG A 24 -2.21 -8.86 21.18
N VAL A 25 -1.48 -8.88 20.09
CA VAL A 25 -1.36 -10.07 19.22
C VAL A 25 -0.90 -11.32 19.99
N LYS A 26 -0.02 -11.16 20.97
CA LYS A 26 0.47 -12.26 21.81
C LYS A 26 -0.61 -12.87 22.72
N ASP A 27 -1.62 -12.10 23.06
CA ASP A 27 -2.70 -12.48 23.98
C ASP A 27 -3.95 -12.93 23.18
N LEU A 28 -3.89 -12.93 21.82
CA LEU A 28 -4.98 -13.29 20.94
C LEU A 28 -5.07 -14.82 20.82
N PRO A 29 -6.22 -15.45 21.14
CA PRO A 29 -6.44 -16.89 20.94
C PRO A 29 -6.36 -17.25 19.45
N GLU A 30 -5.83 -18.44 19.14
CA GLU A 30 -5.68 -18.92 17.76
C GLU A 30 -7.03 -19.01 17.01
N ALA A 31 -8.09 -19.38 17.72
CA ALA A 31 -9.45 -19.40 17.16
C ALA A 31 -9.89 -18.03 16.63
N GLN A 32 -9.62 -16.95 17.37
CA GLN A 32 -9.93 -15.59 16.94
C GLN A 32 -9.03 -15.14 15.78
N ALA A 33 -7.77 -15.52 15.79
CA ALA A 33 -6.86 -15.25 14.67
C ALA A 33 -7.33 -15.90 13.37
N ASN A 34 -7.83 -17.14 13.43
CA ASN A 34 -8.40 -17.84 12.29
C ASN A 34 -9.70 -17.20 11.80
N GLN A 35 -10.59 -16.77 12.72
CA GLN A 35 -11.79 -16.01 12.35
C GLN A 35 -11.47 -14.72 11.60
N LEU A 36 -10.47 -13.96 12.08
CA LEU A 36 -10.01 -12.74 11.39
C LEU A 36 -9.48 -13.04 9.99
N ARG A 37 -8.66 -14.10 9.86
CA ARG A 37 -8.11 -14.54 8.57
C ARG A 37 -9.22 -14.89 7.59
N ASP A 38 -10.13 -15.76 7.99
CA ASP A 38 -11.24 -16.22 7.16
C ASP A 38 -12.13 -15.07 6.68
N LEU A 39 -12.42 -14.12 7.58
CA LEU A 39 -13.26 -12.97 7.24
C LEU A 39 -12.54 -12.04 6.25
N ILE A 40 -11.25 -11.78 6.46
CA ILE A 40 -10.46 -10.95 5.55
C ILE A 40 -10.37 -11.61 4.17
N GLU A 41 -10.05 -12.90 4.08
CA GLU A 41 -9.91 -13.62 2.81
C GLU A 41 -11.24 -13.75 2.05
N LYS A 42 -12.36 -13.92 2.76
CA LYS A 42 -13.68 -14.04 2.13
C LYS A 42 -14.27 -12.73 1.66
N GLN A 43 -14.06 -11.65 2.40
CA GLN A 43 -14.70 -10.35 2.11
C GLN A 43 -13.83 -9.36 1.36
N HIS A 44 -12.51 -9.52 1.42
CA HIS A 44 -11.59 -8.54 0.86
C HIS A 44 -10.54 -9.20 -0.05
N LYS A 45 -10.29 -8.55 -1.18
CA LYS A 45 -9.13 -8.89 -2.01
C LYS A 45 -7.88 -8.32 -1.38
N VAL A 46 -6.95 -9.17 -1.01
CA VAL A 46 -5.74 -8.78 -0.30
C VAL A 46 -4.49 -9.35 -0.98
N GLU A 47 -3.33 -8.83 -0.59
CA GLU A 47 -2.00 -9.29 -0.98
C GLU A 47 -1.86 -9.57 -2.49
N GLY A 48 -1.59 -10.81 -2.85
CA GLY A 48 -1.29 -11.21 -4.22
C GLY A 48 -2.46 -11.04 -5.19
N GLU A 49 -3.70 -11.25 -4.75
CA GLU A 49 -4.89 -11.07 -5.57
C GLU A 49 -5.11 -9.60 -5.92
N LEU A 50 -5.02 -8.72 -4.92
CA LEU A 50 -5.15 -7.28 -5.14
C LEU A 50 -4.02 -6.74 -6.03
N ARG A 51 -2.78 -7.20 -5.82
CA ARG A 51 -1.65 -6.81 -6.68
C ARG A 51 -1.86 -7.23 -8.14
N ARG A 52 -2.34 -8.44 -8.38
CA ARG A 52 -2.67 -8.93 -9.74
C ARG A 52 -3.77 -8.11 -10.37
N GLU A 53 -4.82 -7.77 -9.63
CA GLU A 53 -5.90 -6.91 -10.13
C GLU A 53 -5.40 -5.52 -10.52
N VAL A 54 -4.60 -4.88 -9.67
CA VAL A 54 -4.01 -3.56 -9.96
C VAL A 54 -3.12 -3.61 -11.20
N LEU A 55 -2.26 -4.63 -11.31
CA LEU A 55 -1.40 -4.81 -12.48
C LEU A 55 -2.21 -5.07 -13.75
N SER A 56 -3.25 -5.89 -13.69
CA SER A 56 -4.16 -6.14 -14.81
C SER A 56 -4.86 -4.87 -15.28
N ASN A 57 -5.33 -4.04 -14.35
CA ASN A 57 -5.95 -2.75 -14.67
C ASN A 57 -4.96 -1.79 -15.36
N ILE A 58 -3.72 -1.73 -14.88
CA ILE A 58 -2.67 -0.92 -15.52
C ILE A 58 -2.34 -1.47 -16.91
N LYS A 59 -2.21 -2.79 -17.06
CA LYS A 59 -1.97 -3.45 -18.34
C LYS A 59 -3.05 -3.09 -19.35
N ARG A 60 -4.31 -3.22 -18.96
CA ARG A 60 -5.45 -2.84 -19.81
C ARG A 60 -5.38 -1.38 -20.27
N LEU A 61 -5.06 -0.43 -19.37
CA LEU A 61 -4.92 0.98 -19.72
C LEU A 61 -3.80 1.22 -20.75
N LYS A 62 -2.73 0.44 -20.68
CA LYS A 62 -1.62 0.49 -21.66
C LYS A 62 -2.02 -0.09 -23.01
N GLU A 63 -2.73 -1.21 -23.02
CA GLU A 63 -3.18 -1.90 -24.24
C GLU A 63 -4.17 -1.08 -25.04
N ILE A 64 -5.13 -0.41 -24.39
CA ILE A 64 -6.09 0.47 -25.08
C ILE A 64 -5.48 1.81 -25.51
N GLY A 65 -4.19 2.06 -25.28
CA GLY A 65 -3.50 3.28 -25.71
C GLY A 65 -3.96 4.56 -25.00
N SER A 66 -4.60 4.45 -23.82
CA SER A 66 -5.11 5.61 -23.08
C SER A 66 -4.00 6.56 -22.64
N TYR A 67 -4.32 7.85 -22.44
CA TYR A 67 -3.37 8.83 -21.89
C TYR A 67 -2.76 8.35 -20.57
N ARG A 68 -3.56 7.80 -19.67
CA ARG A 68 -3.08 7.23 -18.39
C ARG A 68 -2.14 6.05 -18.63
N GLY A 69 -2.45 5.20 -19.62
CA GLY A 69 -1.57 4.08 -20.01
C GLY A 69 -0.23 4.55 -20.52
N SER A 70 -0.20 5.59 -21.35
CA SER A 70 1.06 6.18 -21.85
C SER A 70 1.89 6.78 -20.71
N ARG A 71 1.25 7.39 -19.72
CA ARG A 71 1.93 7.89 -18.50
C ARG A 71 2.54 6.76 -17.69
N HIS A 72 1.80 5.64 -17.50
CA HIS A 72 2.33 4.45 -16.84
C HIS A 72 3.54 3.85 -17.57
N ASN A 73 3.51 3.80 -18.92
CA ASN A 73 4.66 3.32 -19.70
C ASN A 73 5.91 4.16 -19.50
N LYS A 74 5.75 5.48 -19.43
CA LYS A 74 6.85 6.43 -19.24
C LYS A 74 7.30 6.58 -17.79
N GLY A 75 6.67 5.90 -16.82
CA GLY A 75 6.94 6.06 -15.39
C GLY A 75 6.69 7.50 -14.91
N LEU A 76 5.65 8.15 -15.42
CA LEU A 76 5.30 9.53 -15.09
C LEU A 76 4.00 9.59 -14.27
N PRO A 77 3.77 10.68 -13.51
CA PRO A 77 2.52 10.88 -12.78
C PRO A 77 1.31 10.77 -13.70
N VAL A 78 0.29 10.01 -13.28
CA VAL A 78 -0.89 9.68 -14.08
C VAL A 78 -2.14 10.48 -13.74
N ARG A 79 -2.12 11.24 -12.64
CA ARG A 79 -3.25 12.01 -12.10
C ARG A 79 -3.16 13.52 -12.36
N GLY A 80 -2.48 13.93 -13.42
CA GLY A 80 -2.35 15.35 -13.80
C GLY A 80 -1.39 16.17 -12.95
N GLN A 81 -0.55 15.53 -12.12
CA GLN A 81 0.45 16.25 -11.33
C GLN A 81 1.50 16.94 -12.23
N ARG A 82 2.01 18.07 -11.75
CA ARG A 82 3.07 18.80 -12.41
C ARG A 82 4.35 17.96 -12.45
N THR A 83 5.04 17.95 -13.59
CA THR A 83 6.27 17.14 -13.80
C THR A 83 7.54 17.96 -13.85
N LYS A 84 7.43 19.30 -13.93
CA LYS A 84 8.60 20.19 -13.94
C LYS A 84 9.36 20.16 -12.60
N THR A 85 8.64 19.94 -11.50
CA THR A 85 9.18 19.92 -10.13
C THR A 85 8.73 18.68 -9.40
N ASN A 86 9.58 18.15 -8.53
CA ASN A 86 9.26 17.11 -7.54
C ASN A 86 8.54 15.85 -8.07
N SER A 87 8.87 15.39 -9.27
CA SER A 87 8.37 14.09 -9.79
C SER A 87 9.25 12.91 -9.36
N ARG A 88 10.04 13.08 -8.33
CA ARG A 88 11.08 12.15 -7.90
C ARG A 88 10.53 10.85 -7.33
N THR A 89 9.44 10.92 -6.57
CA THR A 89 8.82 9.78 -5.89
C THR A 89 8.36 8.70 -6.87
N ILE A 90 7.75 9.09 -7.99
CA ILE A 90 7.25 8.13 -8.97
C ILE A 90 8.37 7.41 -9.72
N ARG A 91 9.55 8.03 -9.81
CA ARG A 91 10.74 7.45 -10.44
C ARG A 91 11.52 6.52 -9.51
N GLY A 92 11.07 6.33 -8.26
CA GLY A 92 11.75 5.52 -7.27
C GLY A 92 13.08 6.11 -6.75
N ASN A 93 13.38 7.37 -7.04
CA ASN A 93 14.59 8.04 -6.60
C ASN A 93 14.50 8.38 -5.12
N VAL A 94 15.14 7.60 -4.28
CA VAL A 94 15.27 7.89 -2.85
C VAL A 94 16.43 8.86 -2.64
N ARG A 95 16.22 9.91 -1.86
CA ARG A 95 17.28 10.85 -1.48
C ARG A 95 18.31 10.12 -0.61
N LYS A 96 19.51 9.93 -1.11
CA LYS A 96 20.65 9.45 -0.34
C LYS A 96 21.41 10.67 0.17
N THR A 97 21.32 10.95 1.47
CA THR A 97 22.12 11.98 2.14
C THR A 97 23.10 11.30 3.09
N MET A 98 24.27 11.94 3.31
CA MET A 98 25.30 11.47 4.24
C MET A 98 24.87 11.62 5.72
N GLY A 99 23.62 11.45 6.02
CA GLY A 99 23.09 11.48 7.38
C GLY A 99 21.59 11.32 7.39
N SER A 100 21.04 10.82 8.51
CA SER A 100 19.61 10.58 8.69
C SER A 100 18.77 11.85 8.89
N GLY A 101 19.36 13.04 8.76
CA GLY A 101 18.72 14.31 9.13
C GLY A 101 18.63 14.58 10.64
N LYS A 102 18.84 13.56 11.47
CA LYS A 102 18.83 13.66 12.94
C LYS A 102 20.22 13.91 13.56
N ARG A 103 21.29 13.64 12.85
CA ARG A 103 22.68 13.89 13.30
C ARG A 103 23.29 15.00 12.48
N LYS A 104 23.74 16.06 13.16
CA LYS A 104 24.68 17.02 12.55
C LYS A 104 26.04 16.33 12.46
N LEU A 105 26.61 16.29 11.24
CA LEU A 105 28.01 15.89 11.08
C LEU A 105 28.87 17.02 11.67
N GLU A 106 29.54 16.75 12.77
CA GLU A 106 30.59 17.65 13.26
C GLU A 106 31.81 17.49 12.36
N LYS A 107 32.33 18.63 11.91
CA LYS A 107 33.64 18.68 11.24
C LYS A 107 34.68 18.33 12.29
N THR A 108 35.38 17.22 12.07
CA THR A 108 36.67 16.94 12.72
C THR A 108 37.72 17.84 12.11
#